data_bca93670e310ca4d3bc46bc576ffbec1
#
_entry.id   bca93670e310ca4d3bc46bc576ffbec1
#
_cell.length_a   1.000
_cell.length_b   1.000
_cell.length_c   1.000
_cell.angle_alpha   90.00
_cell.angle_beta   90.00
_cell.angle_gamma   90.00
#
_symmetry.space_group_name_H-M   'P 1'
#
loop_
_entity.id
_entity.type
_entity.pdbx_description
1 polymer ?
#
loop_
_entity_poly.entity_id
_entity_poly.type
_entity_poly.pdbx_seq_one_letter_code
_entity_poly.pdbx_strand_id
1 'polypeptide(L)'
;GETMFYGPGAGKLPTASAMVGDLVTALTQPAGSRPLAWGPEKPGALQPWEESIAQRFLRVSGMDREELETFYPGCRFLDGPEEGETALITAPATQGELDAAGQAAQAAGGRILSRITLLEDNR
;
A
#
# COMPACT_ATOMS: atom_id res chain seq x y z
N GLY A 1 20.97 20.10 -5.31
CA GLY A 1 21.75 18.86 -5.45
C GLY A 1 21.21 17.76 -4.55
N GLU A 2 21.79 16.58 -4.64
CA GLU A 2 21.42 15.45 -3.79
C GLU A 2 21.81 15.73 -2.33
N THR A 3 20.92 15.42 -1.40
CA THR A 3 21.16 15.60 0.03
C THR A 3 20.83 14.30 0.76
N MET A 4 21.71 13.86 1.64
CA MET A 4 21.50 12.67 2.46
C MET A 4 21.52 13.07 3.94
N PHE A 5 20.53 12.55 4.71
CA PHE A 5 20.51 12.67 6.16
C PHE A 5 20.77 11.29 6.77
N TYR A 6 21.72 11.21 7.69
CA TYR A 6 22.02 9.98 8.41
C TYR A 6 21.90 10.21 9.92
N GLY A 7 21.23 9.28 10.61
CA GLY A 7 21.08 9.31 12.06
C GLY A 7 20.21 8.17 12.57
N PRO A 8 20.20 7.90 13.88
CA PRO A 8 19.30 6.92 14.47
C PRO A 8 17.84 7.40 14.32
N GLY A 9 17.07 6.71 13.46
CA GLY A 9 15.66 7.05 13.20
C GLY A 9 14.71 6.59 14.30
N ALA A 10 15.09 5.58 15.08
CA ALA A 10 14.27 4.99 16.14
C ALA A 10 15.11 4.65 17.37
N GLY A 11 14.42 4.43 18.50
CA GLY A 11 15.03 4.06 19.78
C GLY A 11 14.66 5.00 20.91
N LYS A 12 14.95 4.62 22.15
CA LYS A 12 14.55 5.33 23.36
C LYS A 12 14.97 6.81 23.37
N LEU A 13 16.21 7.10 23.06
CA LEU A 13 16.73 8.48 23.10
C LEU A 13 16.26 9.35 21.90
N PRO A 14 16.31 8.89 20.65
CA PRO A 14 15.77 9.65 19.53
C PRO A 14 14.29 9.98 19.69
N THR A 15 13.48 9.03 20.13
CA THR A 15 12.05 9.24 20.39
C THR A 15 11.82 10.26 21.50
N ALA A 16 12.52 10.15 22.62
CA ALA A 16 12.41 11.11 23.70
C ALA A 16 12.83 12.52 23.27
N SER A 17 13.91 12.65 22.49
CA SER A 17 14.36 13.93 21.94
C SER A 17 13.32 14.57 21.02
N ALA A 18 12.68 13.80 20.15
CA ALA A 18 11.62 14.28 19.29
C ALA A 18 10.41 14.80 20.09
N MET A 19 9.95 14.01 21.07
CA MET A 19 8.82 14.39 21.94
C MET A 19 9.10 15.69 22.72
N VAL A 20 10.31 15.82 23.27
CA VAL A 20 10.70 17.04 24.00
C VAL A 20 10.78 18.23 23.03
N GLY A 21 11.33 18.04 21.84
CA GLY A 21 11.37 19.06 20.80
C GLY A 21 9.97 19.57 20.41
N ASP A 22 9.03 18.65 20.19
CA ASP A 22 7.63 18.99 19.88
C ASP A 22 6.96 19.73 21.04
N LEU A 23 7.20 19.32 22.28
CA LEU A 23 6.68 19.98 23.47
C LEU A 23 7.21 21.42 23.59
N VAL A 24 8.52 21.62 23.42
CA VAL A 24 9.13 22.97 23.43
C VAL A 24 8.54 23.83 22.32
N THR A 25 8.41 23.30 21.11
CA THR A 25 7.78 23.98 19.99
C THR A 25 6.35 24.41 20.32
N ALA A 26 5.55 23.51 20.87
CA ALA A 26 4.15 23.78 21.25
C ALA A 26 4.01 24.85 22.32
N LEU A 27 4.97 24.92 23.27
CA LEU A 27 4.95 25.89 24.35
C LEU A 27 5.50 27.26 23.94
N THR A 28 6.38 27.32 22.97
CA THR A 28 7.04 28.57 22.53
C THR A 28 6.36 29.26 21.35
N GLN A 29 5.54 28.53 20.57
CA GLN A 29 4.79 29.12 19.47
C GLN A 29 3.57 29.91 20.00
N PRO A 30 3.29 31.08 19.42
CA PRO A 30 2.10 31.86 19.77
C PRO A 30 0.82 31.05 19.55
N ALA A 31 -0.16 31.17 20.44
CA ALA A 31 -1.47 30.58 20.27
C ALA A 31 -2.07 31.03 18.92
N GLY A 32 -2.47 30.07 18.07
CA GLY A 32 -3.00 30.36 16.73
C GLY A 32 -2.01 30.27 15.59
N SER A 33 -0.71 30.03 15.83
CA SER A 33 0.31 29.87 14.79
C SER A 33 0.31 28.47 14.12
N ARG A 34 -0.74 27.67 14.31
CA ARG A 34 -0.87 26.37 13.65
C ARG A 34 -1.10 26.59 12.16
N PRO A 35 -0.18 26.14 11.29
CA PRO A 35 -0.29 26.37 9.83
C PRO A 35 -1.39 25.54 9.17
N LEU A 36 -1.97 24.55 9.88
CA LEU A 36 -3.01 23.68 9.36
C LEU A 36 -4.31 23.90 10.14
N ALA A 37 -5.29 24.50 9.49
CA ALA A 37 -6.67 24.52 9.95
C ALA A 37 -7.43 23.44 9.15
N TRP A 38 -8.00 22.47 9.86
CA TRP A 38 -8.96 21.56 9.26
C TRP A 38 -10.25 22.36 8.99
N GLY A 39 -10.61 22.46 7.72
CA GLY A 39 -11.90 23.05 7.33
C GLY A 39 -13.07 22.14 7.69
N PRO A 40 -14.32 22.61 7.49
CA PRO A 40 -15.49 21.76 7.67
C PRO A 40 -15.41 20.54 6.71
N GLU A 41 -15.94 19.43 7.17
CA GLU A 41 -16.05 18.23 6.36
C GLU A 41 -16.75 18.53 5.03
N LYS A 42 -16.16 18.09 3.94
CA LYS A 42 -16.77 18.16 2.61
C LYS A 42 -17.28 16.79 2.24
N PRO A 43 -18.60 16.55 2.12
CA PRO A 43 -19.14 15.28 1.65
C PRO A 43 -18.49 14.89 0.31
N GLY A 44 -18.05 13.64 0.19
CA GLY A 44 -17.38 13.14 -1.02
C GLY A 44 -15.91 13.57 -1.20
N ALA A 45 -15.31 14.21 -0.19
CA ALA A 45 -13.88 14.55 -0.25
C ALA A 45 -12.94 13.32 -0.16
N LEU A 46 -13.46 12.22 0.40
CA LEU A 46 -12.77 10.94 0.45
C LEU A 46 -13.49 9.96 -0.45
N GLN A 47 -12.76 9.33 -1.35
CA GLN A 47 -13.25 8.22 -2.14
C GLN A 47 -13.19 6.94 -1.29
N PRO A 48 -14.21 6.07 -1.30
CA PRO A 48 -14.12 4.74 -0.71
C PRO A 48 -12.89 4.01 -1.26
N TRP A 49 -12.14 3.37 -0.38
CA TRP A 49 -10.88 2.73 -0.79
C TRP A 49 -11.12 1.63 -1.82
N GLU A 50 -12.26 0.96 -1.75
CA GLU A 50 -12.70 -0.10 -2.66
C GLU A 50 -12.81 0.37 -4.11
N GLU A 51 -13.10 1.66 -4.32
CA GLU A 51 -13.23 2.28 -5.64
C GLU A 51 -11.88 2.77 -6.20
N SER A 52 -10.83 2.81 -5.38
CA SER A 52 -9.50 3.24 -5.84
C SER A 52 -8.90 2.21 -6.79
N ILE A 53 -8.35 2.69 -7.92
CA ILE A 53 -7.72 1.85 -8.92
C ILE A 53 -6.25 1.62 -8.52
N ALA A 54 -5.81 0.37 -8.61
CA ALA A 54 -4.42 -0.02 -8.39
C ALA A 54 -4.08 -1.31 -9.12
N GLN A 55 -2.79 -1.62 -9.17
CA GLN A 55 -2.28 -2.94 -9.51
C GLN A 55 -1.81 -3.63 -8.24
N ARG A 56 -1.78 -4.96 -8.25
CA ARG A 56 -1.23 -5.76 -7.15
C ARG A 56 -0.18 -6.72 -7.64
N PHE A 57 0.92 -6.77 -6.92
CA PHE A 57 1.82 -7.92 -6.96
C PHE A 57 1.20 -9.02 -6.09
N LEU A 58 1.10 -10.22 -6.66
CA LEU A 58 0.62 -11.42 -5.97
C LEU A 58 1.63 -12.55 -6.11
N ARG A 59 1.79 -13.32 -5.05
CA ARG A 59 2.46 -14.61 -5.05
C ARG A 59 1.47 -15.65 -4.58
N VAL A 60 1.23 -16.67 -5.39
CA VAL A 60 0.16 -17.64 -5.20
C VAL A 60 0.73 -19.05 -5.34
N SER A 61 0.30 -19.98 -4.50
CA SER A 61 0.56 -21.41 -4.64
C SER A 61 -0.74 -22.19 -4.88
N GLY A 62 -0.61 -23.38 -5.45
CA GLY A 62 -1.74 -24.29 -5.70
C GLY A 62 -2.57 -23.93 -6.93
N MET A 63 -2.10 -23.00 -7.78
CA MET A 63 -2.72 -22.66 -9.06
C MET A 63 -1.64 -22.41 -10.11
N ASP A 64 -1.90 -22.81 -11.33
CA ASP A 64 -1.03 -22.53 -12.46
C ASP A 64 -1.36 -21.16 -13.12
N ARG A 65 -0.60 -20.81 -14.16
CA ARG A 65 -0.76 -19.53 -14.87
C ARG A 65 -2.11 -19.44 -15.60
N GLU A 66 -2.58 -20.51 -16.18
CA GLU A 66 -3.83 -20.54 -16.95
C GLU A 66 -5.03 -20.37 -16.02
N GLU A 67 -5.04 -21.05 -14.87
CA GLU A 67 -6.06 -20.88 -13.83
C GLU A 67 -6.06 -19.44 -13.28
N LEU A 68 -4.87 -18.90 -12.97
CA LEU A 68 -4.76 -17.54 -12.42
C LEU A 68 -5.20 -16.46 -13.41
N GLU A 69 -5.00 -16.65 -14.72
CA GLU A 69 -5.45 -15.69 -15.72
C GLU A 69 -6.98 -15.62 -15.81
N THR A 70 -7.70 -16.67 -15.41
CA THR A 70 -9.16 -16.62 -15.33
C THR A 70 -9.67 -15.70 -14.22
N PHE A 71 -8.94 -15.60 -13.11
CA PHE A 71 -9.27 -14.71 -11.99
C PHE A 71 -8.69 -13.30 -12.15
N TYR A 72 -7.55 -13.18 -12.82
CA TYR A 72 -6.82 -11.93 -13.03
C TYR A 72 -6.53 -11.71 -14.52
N PRO A 73 -7.58 -11.48 -15.35
CA PRO A 73 -7.39 -11.32 -16.79
C PRO A 73 -6.45 -10.15 -17.11
N GLY A 74 -5.54 -10.38 -18.05
CA GLY A 74 -4.54 -9.40 -18.45
C GLY A 74 -3.43 -9.17 -17.42
N CYS A 75 -3.25 -10.07 -16.48
CA CYS A 75 -2.13 -10.03 -15.55
C CYS A 75 -0.79 -10.29 -16.27
N ARG A 76 0.30 -9.80 -15.69
CA ARG A 76 1.65 -10.06 -16.15
C ARG A 76 2.36 -11.02 -15.18
N PHE A 77 2.69 -12.20 -15.66
CA PHE A 77 3.46 -13.16 -14.86
C PHE A 77 4.93 -12.74 -14.73
N LEU A 78 5.50 -13.04 -13.58
CA LEU A 78 6.90 -12.79 -13.26
C LEU A 78 7.65 -14.12 -13.16
N ASP A 79 8.93 -14.09 -13.52
CA ASP A 79 9.84 -15.22 -13.34
C ASP A 79 10.51 -15.12 -11.97
N GLY A 80 10.91 -16.28 -11.40
CA GLY A 80 11.69 -16.34 -10.18
C GLY A 80 10.97 -16.68 -8.87
N PRO A 81 9.65 -17.03 -8.84
CA PRO A 81 9.10 -17.63 -7.62
C PRO A 81 9.71 -19.01 -7.35
N GLU A 82 9.57 -19.50 -6.13
CA GLU A 82 9.96 -20.85 -5.75
C GLU A 82 9.11 -21.92 -6.49
N GLU A 83 9.60 -23.13 -6.53
CA GLU A 83 8.87 -24.26 -7.15
C GLU A 83 7.49 -24.44 -6.50
N GLY A 84 6.45 -24.56 -7.32
CA GLY A 84 5.05 -24.65 -6.86
C GLY A 84 4.38 -23.31 -6.55
N GLU A 85 5.05 -22.18 -6.85
CA GLU A 85 4.51 -20.83 -6.70
C GLU A 85 4.43 -20.12 -8.06
N THR A 86 3.45 -19.25 -8.18
CA THR A 86 3.30 -18.35 -9.34
C THR A 86 3.28 -16.91 -8.85
N ALA A 87 4.08 -16.04 -9.48
CA ALA A 87 4.08 -14.61 -9.19
C ALA A 87 3.49 -13.83 -10.37
N LEU A 88 2.68 -12.84 -10.07
CA LEU A 88 2.05 -11.98 -11.08
C LEU A 88 1.85 -10.54 -10.61
N ILE A 89 1.69 -9.64 -11.57
CA ILE A 89 1.15 -8.30 -11.36
C ILE A 89 -0.19 -8.23 -12.09
N THR A 90 -1.24 -7.83 -11.37
CA THR A 90 -2.59 -7.71 -11.95
C THR A 90 -2.65 -6.56 -12.96
N ALA A 91 -3.61 -6.62 -13.88
CA ALA A 91 -4.03 -5.42 -14.59
C ALA A 91 -4.57 -4.37 -13.59
N PRO A 92 -4.59 -3.07 -13.94
CA PRO A 92 -5.26 -2.05 -13.14
C PRO A 92 -6.74 -2.37 -13.00
N ALA A 93 -7.23 -2.39 -11.75
CA ALA A 93 -8.62 -2.60 -11.41
C ALA A 93 -8.93 -1.93 -10.07
N THR A 94 -10.20 -1.82 -9.71
CA THR A 94 -10.56 -1.31 -8.39
C THR A 94 -10.12 -2.28 -7.29
N GLN A 95 -9.86 -1.74 -6.11
CA GLN A 95 -9.47 -2.57 -4.96
C GLN A 95 -10.55 -3.60 -4.61
N GLY A 96 -11.82 -3.24 -4.79
CA GLY A 96 -12.95 -4.15 -4.58
C GLY A 96 -12.95 -5.34 -5.56
N GLU A 97 -12.70 -5.08 -6.85
CA GLU A 97 -12.57 -6.13 -7.87
C GLU A 97 -11.38 -7.05 -7.58
N LEU A 98 -10.24 -6.48 -7.22
CA LEU A 98 -9.05 -7.26 -6.88
C LEU A 98 -9.23 -8.10 -5.60
N ASP A 99 -10.01 -7.62 -4.63
CA ASP A 99 -10.35 -8.39 -3.43
C ASP A 99 -11.33 -9.52 -3.75
N ALA A 100 -12.33 -9.27 -4.59
CA ALA A 100 -13.28 -10.28 -5.04
C ALA A 100 -12.57 -11.39 -5.84
N ALA A 101 -11.68 -11.02 -6.76
CA ALA A 101 -10.85 -11.98 -7.51
C ALA A 101 -9.98 -12.83 -6.59
N GLY A 102 -9.38 -12.20 -5.55
CA GLY A 102 -8.58 -12.93 -4.55
C GLY A 102 -9.40 -13.95 -3.75
N GLN A 103 -10.60 -13.59 -3.34
CA GLN A 103 -11.51 -14.51 -2.66
C GLN A 103 -11.94 -15.67 -3.57
N ALA A 104 -12.25 -15.38 -4.83
CA ALA A 104 -12.62 -16.41 -5.80
C ALA A 104 -11.46 -17.38 -6.08
N ALA A 105 -10.24 -16.89 -6.27
CA ALA A 105 -9.05 -17.73 -6.44
C ALA A 105 -8.80 -18.62 -5.22
N GLN A 106 -8.97 -18.09 -4.00
CA GLN A 106 -8.84 -18.88 -2.78
C GLN A 106 -9.94 -19.95 -2.65
N ALA A 107 -11.18 -19.63 -3.02
CA ALA A 107 -12.28 -20.60 -3.03
C ALA A 107 -12.06 -21.73 -4.06
N ALA A 108 -11.34 -21.45 -5.14
CA ALA A 108 -10.94 -22.43 -6.15
C ALA A 108 -9.70 -23.28 -5.78
N GLY A 109 -9.11 -23.07 -4.59
CA GLY A 109 -7.98 -23.84 -4.09
C GLY A 109 -6.63 -23.12 -4.12
N GLY A 110 -6.56 -21.91 -4.65
CA GLY A 110 -5.38 -21.07 -4.60
C GLY A 110 -5.07 -20.57 -3.19
N ARG A 111 -3.78 -20.40 -2.88
CA ARG A 111 -3.32 -19.80 -1.64
C ARG A 111 -2.48 -18.56 -1.92
N ILE A 112 -2.99 -17.39 -1.56
CA ILE A 112 -2.25 -16.15 -1.68
C ILE A 112 -1.19 -16.08 -0.58
N LEU A 113 0.08 -16.12 -0.96
CA LEU A 113 1.24 -16.09 -0.07
C LEU A 113 1.73 -14.68 0.21
N SER A 114 1.57 -13.79 -0.77
CA SER A 114 1.94 -12.37 -0.65
C SER A 114 1.02 -11.51 -1.49
N ARG A 115 0.68 -10.32 -0.97
CA ARG A 115 -0.14 -9.32 -1.65
C ARG A 115 0.43 -7.94 -1.35
N ILE A 116 0.85 -7.22 -2.40
CA ILE A 116 1.40 -5.87 -2.30
C ILE A 116 0.69 -4.98 -3.31
N THR A 117 0.06 -3.92 -2.85
CA THR A 117 -0.51 -2.90 -3.74
C THR A 117 0.61 -2.07 -4.34
N LEU A 118 0.63 -1.95 -5.66
CA LEU A 118 1.58 -1.13 -6.39
C LEU A 118 0.99 0.28 -6.53
N LEU A 119 1.78 1.27 -6.18
CA LEU A 119 1.46 2.66 -6.46
C LEU A 119 1.89 2.97 -7.88
N GLU A 120 1.02 3.59 -8.67
CA GLU A 120 1.42 4.14 -9.96
C GLU A 120 2.37 5.31 -9.72
N ASP A 121 3.52 5.27 -10.39
CA ASP A 121 4.44 6.42 -10.42
C ASP A 121 3.88 7.42 -11.45
N ASN A 122 3.04 8.34 -10.97
CA ASN A 122 2.51 9.45 -11.77
C ASN A 122 3.60 10.51 -12.03
N ARG A 123 4.72 10.10 -12.64
CA ARG A 123 5.74 11.04 -13.13
C ARG A 123 5.55 11.32 -14.60
#